data_2cd70b9c92c5908f67a305a509d25ccd
#
_entry.id   2cd70b9c92c5908f67a305a509d25ccd
#
_cell.length_a   1.000
_cell.length_b   1.000
_cell.length_c   1.000
_cell.angle_alpha   90.00
_cell.angle_beta   90.00
_cell.angle_gamma   90.00
#
_symmetry.space_group_name_H-M   'P 1'
#
loop_
_entity.id
_entity.type
_entity.pdbx_description
1 polymer ?
#
loop_
_entity_poly.entity_id
_entity_poly.type
_entity_poly.pdbx_seq_one_letter_code
_entity_poly.pdbx_strand_id
1 'polypeptide(L)'
;ELAEKSNVETMKKFNERPGTVSNQYLHDLYRFFKLSVRKSEFRDIFKEKLDLHHVPALDNILHWEDVLFPIADFYLSKERWDEAIEIYEELETIGGFEGESAEYYQKFGYALQKRKKYAEAIQAYLKADTLKPDNIWNNRHLAICYRLNRNYQVAITYYKKVEEAAPEDTNVTFHIGSCLAELGQYEEALNYFFKLDFIENNCIKAWRGIGWCSFISQKHEQAMKYYEKIIEQKPLAID
;
A
#
# COMPACT_ATOMS: atom_id res chain seq x y z
N GLU A 1 -42.48 -18.67 23.83
CA GLU A 1 -42.23 -19.82 22.90
C GLU A 1 -41.61 -19.38 21.57
N LEU A 2 -42.11 -18.34 20.89
CA LEU A 2 -41.50 -17.84 19.63
C LEU A 2 -40.18 -17.12 19.87
N ALA A 3 -40.05 -16.36 20.94
CA ALA A 3 -38.83 -15.67 21.33
C ALA A 3 -37.73 -16.62 21.84
N GLU A 4 -38.12 -17.70 22.53
CA GLU A 4 -37.20 -18.74 22.98
C GLU A 4 -36.65 -19.60 21.81
N LYS A 5 -37.49 -19.94 20.83
CA LYS A 5 -37.04 -20.64 19.62
C LYS A 5 -36.07 -19.81 18.79
N SER A 6 -36.31 -18.51 18.66
CA SER A 6 -35.40 -17.59 17.97
C SER A 6 -34.02 -17.49 18.66
N ASN A 7 -34.00 -17.45 20.00
CA ASN A 7 -32.73 -17.44 20.76
C ASN A 7 -31.96 -18.77 20.65
N VAL A 8 -32.66 -19.91 20.64
CA VAL A 8 -31.99 -21.23 20.51
C VAL A 8 -31.46 -21.46 19.10
N GLU A 9 -32.12 -21.00 18.05
CA GLU A 9 -31.60 -21.03 16.67
C GLU A 9 -30.42 -20.08 16.48
N THR A 10 -30.45 -18.92 17.09
CA THR A 10 -29.35 -17.97 17.10
C THR A 10 -28.13 -18.54 17.82
N MET A 11 -28.35 -19.22 18.98
CA MET A 11 -27.28 -19.90 19.74
C MET A 11 -26.69 -21.12 19.01
N LYS A 12 -27.48 -21.86 18.23
CA LYS A 12 -26.97 -22.97 17.40
C LYS A 12 -26.09 -22.49 16.26
N LYS A 13 -26.44 -21.38 15.59
CA LYS A 13 -25.58 -20.75 14.57
C LYS A 13 -24.28 -20.21 15.16
N PHE A 14 -24.27 -19.83 16.43
CA PHE A 14 -23.08 -19.36 17.16
C PHE A 14 -22.02 -20.47 17.34
N ASN A 15 -22.41 -21.72 17.48
CA ASN A 15 -21.48 -22.84 17.72
C ASN A 15 -20.87 -23.44 16.43
N GLU A 16 -21.36 -23.08 15.25
CA GLU A 16 -20.96 -23.76 14.01
C GLU A 16 -19.72 -23.17 13.30
N ARG A 17 -19.30 -21.92 13.64
CA ARG A 17 -18.07 -21.30 13.05
C ARG A 17 -17.43 -20.29 14.00
N PRO A 18 -16.45 -20.65 14.80
CA PRO A 18 -15.79 -19.75 15.77
C PRO A 18 -15.26 -18.44 15.15
N GLY A 19 -14.67 -18.50 13.96
CA GLY A 19 -14.14 -17.30 13.27
C GLY A 19 -15.24 -16.32 12.79
N THR A 20 -16.43 -16.79 12.49
CA THR A 20 -17.55 -15.94 12.03
C THR A 20 -18.13 -15.13 13.17
N VAL A 21 -18.17 -15.71 14.37
CA VAL A 21 -18.71 -15.07 15.59
C VAL A 21 -17.80 -13.89 16.01
N SER A 22 -16.49 -14.11 16.03
CA SER A 22 -15.53 -13.05 16.38
C SER A 22 -15.63 -11.87 15.40
N ASN A 23 -15.70 -12.14 14.10
CA ASN A 23 -15.85 -11.12 13.08
C ASN A 23 -17.19 -10.39 13.18
N GLN A 24 -18.28 -11.11 13.45
CA GLN A 24 -19.62 -10.51 13.64
C GLN A 24 -19.61 -9.60 14.86
N TYR A 25 -19.07 -10.06 15.98
CA TYR A 25 -18.97 -9.28 17.22
C TYR A 25 -18.14 -8.00 17.02
N LEU A 26 -16.98 -8.10 16.39
CA LEU A 26 -16.13 -6.93 16.07
C LEU A 26 -16.85 -5.97 15.13
N HIS A 27 -17.57 -6.48 14.14
CA HIS A 27 -18.35 -5.67 13.22
C HIS A 27 -19.51 -4.95 13.94
N ASP A 28 -20.23 -5.63 14.82
CA ASP A 28 -21.35 -5.05 15.59
C ASP A 28 -20.83 -4.04 16.63
N LEU A 29 -19.70 -4.32 17.27
CA LEU A 29 -19.00 -3.39 18.16
C LEU A 29 -18.57 -2.12 17.41
N TYR A 30 -17.98 -2.27 16.21
CA TYR A 30 -17.65 -1.15 15.35
C TYR A 30 -18.87 -0.33 14.95
N ARG A 31 -19.98 -0.99 14.54
CA ARG A 31 -21.24 -0.31 14.23
C ARG A 31 -21.80 0.43 15.43
N PHE A 32 -21.77 -0.15 16.61
CA PHE A 32 -22.19 0.50 17.84
C PHE A 32 -21.45 1.81 18.07
N PHE A 33 -20.11 1.79 18.02
CA PHE A 33 -19.31 3.01 18.24
C PHE A 33 -19.42 4.03 17.11
N LYS A 34 -19.67 3.60 15.88
CA LYS A 34 -19.84 4.52 14.72
C LYS A 34 -21.23 5.12 14.63
N LEU A 35 -22.26 4.35 14.94
CA LEU A 35 -23.66 4.71 14.70
C LEU A 35 -24.44 5.10 15.98
N SER A 36 -23.89 4.80 17.16
CA SER A 36 -24.54 5.16 18.41
C SER A 36 -24.62 6.67 18.58
N VAL A 37 -25.83 7.15 18.86
CA VAL A 37 -26.09 8.56 19.22
C VAL A 37 -25.38 8.94 20.52
N ARG A 38 -25.11 7.95 21.39
CA ARG A 38 -24.42 8.12 22.69
C ARG A 38 -22.92 7.86 22.63
N LYS A 39 -22.32 7.85 21.43
CA LYS A 39 -20.87 7.59 21.27
C LYS A 39 -19.96 8.52 22.10
N SER A 40 -20.46 9.72 22.44
CA SER A 40 -19.73 10.66 23.29
C SER A 40 -19.70 10.26 24.78
N GLU A 41 -20.61 9.38 25.22
CA GLU A 41 -20.67 8.88 26.60
C GLU A 41 -19.74 7.69 26.82
N PHE A 42 -19.27 7.06 25.73
CA PHE A 42 -18.39 5.90 25.76
C PHE A 42 -17.04 6.26 25.19
N ARG A 43 -15.98 5.80 25.83
CA ARG A 43 -14.63 5.83 25.26
C ARG A 43 -14.65 5.04 23.95
N ASP A 44 -14.19 5.65 22.86
CA ASP A 44 -14.08 4.97 21.56
C ASP A 44 -12.90 3.99 21.64
N ILE A 45 -13.20 2.74 21.95
CA ILE A 45 -12.21 1.65 22.06
C ILE A 45 -11.41 1.45 20.77
N PHE A 46 -11.89 1.91 19.61
CA PHE A 46 -11.16 1.88 18.35
C PHE A 46 -10.21 3.07 18.18
N LYS A 47 -10.27 4.05 19.07
CA LYS A 47 -9.32 5.16 19.15
C LYS A 47 -8.29 4.97 20.25
N GLU A 48 -8.56 4.09 21.20
CA GLU A 48 -7.60 3.73 22.22
C GLU A 48 -6.70 2.61 21.73
N LYS A 49 -5.44 2.68 22.11
CA LYS A 49 -4.53 1.55 21.95
C LYS A 49 -5.01 0.46 22.89
N LEU A 50 -5.66 -0.54 22.32
CA LEU A 50 -5.99 -1.75 23.06
C LEU A 50 -4.74 -2.65 23.03
N ASP A 51 -3.82 -2.36 23.95
CA ASP A 51 -2.61 -3.17 24.14
C ASP A 51 -2.97 -4.52 24.82
N LEU A 52 -3.89 -5.27 24.23
CA LEU A 52 -4.34 -6.56 24.76
C LEU A 52 -3.18 -7.55 24.86
N HIS A 53 -2.18 -7.42 23.99
CA HIS A 53 -0.96 -8.26 23.99
C HIS A 53 -0.01 -7.92 25.13
N HIS A 54 -0.22 -6.82 25.86
CA HIS A 54 0.51 -6.50 27.09
C HIS A 54 -0.26 -6.84 28.37
N VAL A 55 -1.38 -7.57 28.27
CA VAL A 55 -2.14 -8.03 29.44
C VAL A 55 -1.61 -9.40 29.89
N PRO A 56 -0.88 -9.48 31.02
CA PRO A 56 -0.21 -10.72 31.45
C PRO A 56 -1.15 -11.91 31.66
N ALA A 57 -2.44 -11.65 31.95
CA ALA A 57 -3.44 -12.70 32.10
C ALA A 57 -3.76 -13.44 30.78
N LEU A 58 -3.46 -12.83 29.63
CA LEU A 58 -3.71 -13.39 28.32
C LEU A 58 -2.50 -14.12 27.74
N ASP A 59 -1.29 -13.83 28.21
CA ASP A 59 -0.05 -14.42 27.72
C ASP A 59 -0.03 -15.97 27.81
N ASN A 60 -0.72 -16.53 28.79
CA ASN A 60 -0.77 -18.00 28.98
C ASN A 60 -1.92 -18.67 28.22
N ILE A 61 -2.80 -17.90 27.57
CA ILE A 61 -4.05 -18.41 26.98
C ILE A 61 -3.99 -18.32 25.44
N LEU A 62 -3.25 -17.36 24.92
CA LEU A 62 -3.22 -17.04 23.50
C LEU A 62 -1.83 -17.33 22.92
N HIS A 63 -1.79 -18.08 21.83
CA HIS A 63 -0.64 -18.08 20.92
C HIS A 63 -0.66 -16.77 20.17
N TRP A 64 0.14 -15.80 20.65
CA TRP A 64 0.10 -14.41 20.16
C TRP A 64 0.35 -14.30 18.66
N GLU A 65 1.21 -15.14 18.09
CA GLU A 65 1.46 -15.20 16.66
C GLU A 65 0.18 -15.46 15.85
N ASP A 66 -0.69 -16.36 16.32
CA ASP A 66 -1.94 -16.71 15.64
C ASP A 66 -3.00 -15.60 15.74
N VAL A 67 -2.91 -14.77 16.79
CA VAL A 67 -3.88 -13.71 17.08
C VAL A 67 -3.44 -12.38 16.50
N LEU A 68 -2.17 -12.03 16.61
CA LEU A 68 -1.64 -10.72 16.22
C LEU A 68 -1.66 -10.52 14.72
N PHE A 69 -1.36 -11.54 13.93
CA PHE A 69 -1.36 -11.39 12.47
C PHE A 69 -2.74 -11.04 11.89
N PRO A 70 -3.85 -11.72 12.25
CA PRO A 70 -5.19 -11.30 11.88
C PRO A 70 -5.58 -9.91 12.38
N ILE A 71 -5.10 -9.49 13.55
CA ILE A 71 -5.33 -8.14 14.07
C ILE A 71 -4.60 -7.10 13.22
N ALA A 72 -3.35 -7.36 12.83
CA ALA A 72 -2.61 -6.48 11.93
C ALA A 72 -3.34 -6.35 10.58
N ASP A 73 -3.84 -7.44 10.00
CA ASP A 73 -4.64 -7.44 8.77
C ASP A 73 -5.93 -6.63 8.92
N PHE A 74 -6.57 -6.73 10.06
CA PHE A 74 -7.75 -5.90 10.36
C PHE A 74 -7.38 -4.41 10.36
N TYR A 75 -6.30 -4.01 11.03
CA TYR A 75 -5.84 -2.62 11.04
C TYR A 75 -5.46 -2.13 9.65
N LEU A 76 -4.78 -2.95 8.84
CA LEU A 76 -4.50 -2.64 7.43
C LEU A 76 -5.78 -2.37 6.64
N SER A 77 -6.80 -3.23 6.80
CA SER A 77 -8.09 -3.09 6.11
C SER A 77 -8.84 -1.80 6.47
N LYS A 78 -8.54 -1.25 7.65
CA LYS A 78 -9.12 0.01 8.17
C LYS A 78 -8.20 1.22 7.95
N GLU A 79 -7.12 1.05 7.18
CA GLU A 79 -6.12 2.09 6.91
C GLU A 79 -5.49 2.68 8.21
N ARG A 80 -5.49 1.90 9.27
CA ARG A 80 -4.85 2.25 10.54
C ARG A 80 -3.40 1.76 10.51
N TRP A 81 -2.59 2.49 9.76
CA TRP A 81 -1.22 2.09 9.44
C TRP A 81 -0.30 2.04 10.65
N ASP A 82 -0.44 2.95 11.61
CA ASP A 82 0.44 3.02 12.79
C ASP A 82 0.20 1.81 13.69
N GLU A 83 -1.06 1.48 13.95
CA GLU A 83 -1.43 0.32 14.78
C GLU A 83 -1.06 -1.01 14.09
N ALA A 84 -1.20 -1.08 12.76
CA ALA A 84 -0.73 -2.24 12.03
C ALA A 84 0.79 -2.40 12.15
N ILE A 85 1.55 -1.32 12.03
CA ILE A 85 3.02 -1.32 12.18
C ILE A 85 3.41 -1.80 13.57
N GLU A 86 2.80 -1.27 14.64
CA GLU A 86 3.08 -1.68 16.01
C GLU A 86 2.91 -3.19 16.20
N ILE A 87 1.84 -3.78 15.65
CA ILE A 87 1.60 -5.23 15.72
C ILE A 87 2.62 -6.02 14.89
N TYR A 88 3.02 -5.54 13.71
CA TYR A 88 4.05 -6.20 12.92
C TYR A 88 5.43 -6.14 13.59
N GLU A 89 5.78 -5.02 14.23
CA GLU A 89 7.01 -4.87 15.01
C GLU A 89 7.01 -5.83 16.21
N GLU A 90 5.88 -6.01 16.89
CA GLU A 90 5.73 -6.97 17.99
C GLU A 90 5.92 -8.41 17.50
N LEU A 91 5.32 -8.76 16.38
CA LEU A 91 5.51 -10.07 15.75
C LEU A 91 6.99 -10.34 15.39
N GLU A 92 7.73 -9.33 14.92
CA GLU A 92 9.17 -9.45 14.68
C GLU A 92 9.96 -9.75 15.97
N THR A 93 9.54 -9.18 17.12
CA THR A 93 10.23 -9.45 18.40
C THR A 93 9.99 -10.86 18.91
N ILE A 94 8.80 -11.40 18.68
CA ILE A 94 8.47 -12.79 19.02
C ILE A 94 9.35 -13.73 18.20
N GLY A 95 9.52 -13.48 16.90
CA GLY A 95 10.40 -14.22 15.98
C GLY A 95 9.99 -15.66 15.74
N GLY A 96 10.37 -16.24 14.59
CA GLY A 96 10.22 -17.66 14.33
C GLY A 96 8.78 -18.21 14.35
N PHE A 97 7.76 -17.36 14.21
CA PHE A 97 6.36 -17.77 14.17
C PHE A 97 6.03 -18.41 12.80
N GLU A 98 5.08 -19.38 12.80
CA GLU A 98 4.68 -20.09 11.56
C GLU A 98 4.16 -19.17 10.44
N GLY A 99 3.68 -17.97 10.79
CA GLY A 99 3.21 -16.95 9.86
C GLY A 99 4.32 -16.09 9.23
N GLU A 100 5.61 -16.29 9.57
CA GLU A 100 6.72 -15.56 8.96
C GLU A 100 6.87 -15.93 7.49
N SER A 101 6.18 -15.19 6.64
CA SER A 101 6.05 -15.46 5.22
C SER A 101 6.34 -14.23 4.38
N ALA A 102 6.53 -14.42 3.08
CA ALA A 102 6.66 -13.30 2.15
C ALA A 102 5.43 -12.36 2.23
N GLU A 103 4.24 -12.90 2.47
CA GLU A 103 3.01 -12.11 2.61
C GLU A 103 3.04 -11.21 3.85
N TYR A 104 3.54 -11.74 4.98
CA TYR A 104 3.76 -10.95 6.19
C TYR A 104 4.62 -9.72 5.91
N TYR A 105 5.81 -9.93 5.33
CA TYR A 105 6.73 -8.82 5.04
C TYR A 105 6.19 -7.87 3.97
N GLN A 106 5.42 -8.35 3.01
CA GLN A 106 4.74 -7.49 2.03
C GLN A 106 3.72 -6.56 2.70
N LYS A 107 2.89 -7.08 3.59
CA LYS A 107 1.89 -6.32 4.34
C LYS A 107 2.54 -5.31 5.28
N PHE A 108 3.56 -5.75 6.01
CA PHE A 108 4.34 -4.86 6.87
C PHE A 108 5.00 -3.73 6.07
N GLY A 109 5.70 -4.06 4.99
CA GLY A 109 6.29 -3.08 4.08
C GLY A 109 5.25 -2.11 3.51
N TYR A 110 4.05 -2.59 3.21
CA TYR A 110 2.97 -1.74 2.71
C TYR A 110 2.48 -0.73 3.76
N ALA A 111 2.30 -1.13 5.01
CA ALA A 111 1.96 -0.22 6.11
C ALA A 111 3.03 0.86 6.28
N LEU A 112 4.31 0.47 6.32
CA LEU A 112 5.46 1.37 6.42
C LEU A 112 5.51 2.35 5.23
N GLN A 113 5.28 1.87 4.02
CA GLN A 113 5.21 2.71 2.81
C GLN A 113 4.10 3.75 2.91
N LYS A 114 2.90 3.39 3.40
CA LYS A 114 1.78 4.33 3.61
C LYS A 114 2.12 5.41 4.63
N ARG A 115 2.92 5.08 5.64
CA ARG A 115 3.46 6.04 6.62
C ARG A 115 4.69 6.80 6.13
N LYS A 116 5.09 6.61 4.86
CA LYS A 116 6.28 7.23 4.24
C LYS A 116 7.62 6.84 4.90
N LYS A 117 7.64 5.76 5.67
CA LYS A 117 8.85 5.15 6.22
C LYS A 117 9.54 4.28 5.16
N TYR A 118 10.01 4.94 4.07
CA TYR A 118 10.45 4.23 2.86
C TYR A 118 11.67 3.34 3.07
N ALA A 119 12.61 3.75 3.92
CA ALA A 119 13.81 2.96 4.21
C ALA A 119 13.46 1.64 4.94
N GLU A 120 12.57 1.71 5.93
CA GLU A 120 12.08 0.55 6.67
C GLU A 120 11.22 -0.36 5.76
N ALA A 121 10.34 0.25 4.94
CA ALA A 121 9.55 -0.49 3.95
C ALA A 121 10.41 -1.28 2.96
N ILE A 122 11.51 -0.71 2.49
CA ILE A 122 12.48 -1.39 1.61
C ILE A 122 13.03 -2.63 2.31
N GLN A 123 13.41 -2.55 3.58
CA GLN A 123 13.93 -3.70 4.31
C GLN A 123 12.90 -4.83 4.41
N ALA A 124 11.65 -4.50 4.74
CA ALA A 124 10.56 -5.47 4.79
C ALA A 124 10.33 -6.11 3.41
N TYR A 125 10.25 -5.33 2.34
CA TYR A 125 10.07 -5.87 0.99
C TYR A 125 11.26 -6.71 0.51
N LEU A 126 12.50 -6.39 0.91
CA LEU A 126 13.67 -7.22 0.60
C LEU A 126 13.61 -8.56 1.33
N LYS A 127 13.16 -8.60 2.59
CA LYS A 127 12.88 -9.86 3.29
C LYS A 127 11.81 -10.68 2.56
N ALA A 128 10.73 -10.02 2.10
CA ALA A 128 9.72 -10.68 1.27
C ALA A 128 10.29 -11.26 -0.03
N ASP A 129 11.21 -10.54 -0.68
CA ASP A 129 11.85 -10.97 -1.94
C ASP A 129 12.78 -12.18 -1.72
N THR A 130 13.46 -12.27 -0.57
CA THR A 130 14.26 -13.46 -0.24
C THR A 130 13.42 -14.71 -0.01
N LEU A 131 12.21 -14.56 0.56
CA LEU A 131 11.29 -15.67 0.82
C LEU A 131 10.51 -16.08 -0.44
N LYS A 132 10.15 -15.13 -1.29
CA LYS A 132 9.45 -15.35 -2.55
C LYS A 132 10.01 -14.44 -3.64
N PRO A 133 11.07 -14.87 -4.33
CA PRO A 133 11.71 -14.08 -5.38
C PRO A 133 10.75 -13.77 -6.54
N ASP A 134 11.07 -12.70 -7.26
CA ASP A 134 10.42 -12.29 -8.53
C ASP A 134 8.91 -12.06 -8.43
N ASN A 135 8.41 -11.76 -7.24
CA ASN A 135 7.02 -11.35 -7.09
C ASN A 135 6.81 -9.94 -7.66
N ILE A 136 6.00 -9.84 -8.74
CA ILE A 136 5.75 -8.60 -9.49
C ILE A 136 5.18 -7.50 -8.58
N TRP A 137 4.25 -7.84 -7.69
CA TRP A 137 3.69 -6.89 -6.73
C TRP A 137 4.78 -6.33 -5.80
N ASN A 138 5.63 -7.22 -5.26
CA ASN A 138 6.74 -6.84 -4.39
C ASN A 138 7.77 -5.95 -5.12
N ASN A 139 8.17 -6.35 -6.34
CA ASN A 139 9.09 -5.56 -7.17
C ASN A 139 8.53 -4.16 -7.46
N ARG A 140 7.23 -4.05 -7.73
CA ARG A 140 6.56 -2.76 -7.92
C ARG A 140 6.67 -1.87 -6.68
N HIS A 141 6.40 -2.42 -5.51
CA HIS A 141 6.45 -1.66 -4.26
C HIS A 141 7.87 -1.30 -3.84
N LEU A 142 8.85 -2.18 -4.07
CA LEU A 142 10.29 -1.88 -3.94
C LEU A 142 10.68 -0.70 -4.84
N ALA A 143 10.30 -0.74 -6.11
CA ALA A 143 10.58 0.34 -7.06
C ALA A 143 9.99 1.69 -6.60
N ILE A 144 8.74 1.68 -6.13
CA ILE A 144 8.07 2.88 -5.59
C ILE A 144 8.84 3.42 -4.38
N CYS A 145 9.20 2.56 -3.41
CA CYS A 145 9.91 2.97 -2.20
C CYS A 145 11.31 3.50 -2.51
N TYR A 146 12.07 2.84 -3.39
CA TYR A 146 13.38 3.33 -3.82
C TYR A 146 13.28 4.69 -4.53
N ARG A 147 12.28 4.88 -5.41
CA ARG A 147 12.04 6.17 -6.08
C ARG A 147 11.71 7.28 -5.09
N LEU A 148 10.82 7.00 -4.12
CA LEU A 148 10.43 7.97 -3.11
C LEU A 148 11.55 8.25 -2.11
N ASN A 149 12.46 7.31 -1.93
CA ASN A 149 13.71 7.47 -1.17
C ASN A 149 14.86 8.06 -2.00
N ARG A 150 14.56 8.56 -3.23
CA ARG A 150 15.50 9.18 -4.19
C ARG A 150 16.62 8.27 -4.69
N ASN A 151 16.51 6.98 -4.51
CA ASN A 151 17.44 6.00 -5.08
C ASN A 151 16.97 5.56 -6.47
N TYR A 152 17.01 6.48 -7.42
CA TYR A 152 16.39 6.33 -8.74
C TYR A 152 17.01 5.20 -9.56
N GLN A 153 18.34 4.98 -9.46
CA GLN A 153 18.99 3.91 -10.20
C GLN A 153 18.49 2.53 -9.82
N VAL A 154 18.34 2.27 -8.50
CA VAL A 154 17.80 0.99 -8.01
C VAL A 154 16.30 0.88 -8.31
N ALA A 155 15.57 1.99 -8.21
CA ALA A 155 14.16 2.01 -8.59
C ALA A 155 13.94 1.56 -10.04
N ILE A 156 14.75 2.04 -10.97
CA ILE A 156 14.69 1.64 -12.39
C ILE A 156 14.92 0.12 -12.53
N THR A 157 15.87 -0.47 -11.80
CA THR A 157 16.13 -1.91 -11.87
C THR A 157 14.87 -2.72 -11.50
N TYR A 158 14.19 -2.34 -10.41
CA TYR A 158 12.95 -3.02 -10.01
C TYR A 158 11.78 -2.71 -10.93
N TYR A 159 11.64 -1.48 -11.44
CA TYR A 159 10.62 -1.16 -12.43
C TYR A 159 10.82 -1.95 -13.73
N LYS A 160 12.05 -2.18 -14.18
CA LYS A 160 12.34 -3.01 -15.37
C LYS A 160 11.87 -4.46 -15.18
N LYS A 161 12.06 -5.05 -14.01
CA LYS A 161 11.49 -6.38 -13.70
C LYS A 161 9.96 -6.39 -13.83
N VAL A 162 9.30 -5.31 -13.41
CA VAL A 162 7.83 -5.17 -13.57
C VAL A 162 7.45 -4.95 -15.04
N GLU A 163 8.22 -4.15 -15.79
CA GLU A 163 8.02 -3.91 -17.22
C GLU A 163 8.14 -5.18 -18.04
N GLU A 164 9.09 -6.07 -17.74
CA GLU A 164 9.25 -7.38 -18.41
C GLU A 164 8.01 -8.25 -18.25
N ALA A 165 7.36 -8.21 -17.09
CA ALA A 165 6.15 -8.98 -16.81
C ALA A 165 4.86 -8.30 -17.33
N ALA A 166 4.85 -6.96 -17.41
CA ALA A 166 3.71 -6.15 -17.85
C ALA A 166 4.18 -4.98 -18.73
N PRO A 167 4.53 -5.24 -20.02
CA PRO A 167 5.14 -4.25 -20.93
C PRO A 167 4.23 -3.06 -21.26
N GLU A 168 2.93 -3.21 -21.10
CA GLU A 168 1.93 -2.18 -21.40
C GLU A 168 1.52 -1.36 -20.16
N ASP A 169 2.16 -1.56 -19.01
CA ASP A 169 1.86 -0.78 -17.83
C ASP A 169 2.37 0.65 -17.96
N THR A 170 1.45 1.55 -18.28
CA THR A 170 1.73 2.98 -18.51
C THR A 170 2.28 3.67 -17.28
N ASN A 171 1.90 3.23 -16.06
CA ASN A 171 2.45 3.79 -14.83
C ASN A 171 3.91 3.41 -14.63
N VAL A 172 4.29 2.18 -14.94
CA VAL A 172 5.69 1.72 -14.86
C VAL A 172 6.53 2.48 -15.87
N THR A 173 6.07 2.58 -17.13
CA THR A 173 6.73 3.35 -18.20
C THR A 173 6.95 4.81 -17.78
N PHE A 174 5.92 5.45 -17.20
CA PHE A 174 6.02 6.82 -16.67
C PHE A 174 7.06 6.94 -15.55
N HIS A 175 7.07 5.99 -14.61
CA HIS A 175 7.99 6.08 -13.47
C HIS A 175 9.44 5.81 -13.87
N ILE A 176 9.71 4.92 -14.85
CA ILE A 176 11.07 4.75 -15.38
C ILE A 176 11.54 6.04 -16.03
N GLY A 177 10.73 6.64 -16.93
CA GLY A 177 11.05 7.91 -17.56
C GLY A 177 11.31 9.02 -16.55
N SER A 178 10.49 9.10 -15.49
CA SER A 178 10.68 10.08 -14.41
C SER A 178 11.98 9.86 -13.64
N CYS A 179 12.32 8.61 -13.30
CA CYS A 179 13.58 8.30 -12.61
C CYS A 179 14.80 8.64 -13.48
N LEU A 180 14.75 8.35 -14.78
CA LEU A 180 15.81 8.71 -15.73
C LEU A 180 16.00 10.22 -15.84
N ALA A 181 14.88 10.97 -15.85
CA ALA A 181 14.92 12.43 -15.86
C ALA A 181 15.57 13.01 -14.58
N GLU A 182 15.26 12.45 -13.42
CA GLU A 182 15.90 12.83 -12.14
C GLU A 182 17.38 12.50 -12.08
N LEU A 183 17.84 11.48 -12.83
CA LEU A 183 19.25 11.13 -12.99
C LEU A 183 19.96 11.99 -14.05
N GLY A 184 19.27 12.91 -14.75
CA GLY A 184 19.82 13.70 -15.82
C GLY A 184 19.94 12.97 -17.16
N GLN A 185 19.43 11.75 -17.27
CA GLN A 185 19.46 10.91 -18.47
C GLN A 185 18.27 11.27 -19.39
N TYR A 186 18.24 12.52 -19.86
CA TYR A 186 17.07 13.10 -20.54
C TYR A 186 16.72 12.43 -21.86
N GLU A 187 17.72 11.99 -22.64
CA GLU A 187 17.48 11.32 -23.91
C GLU A 187 16.80 9.95 -23.71
N GLU A 188 17.25 9.18 -22.72
CA GLU A 188 16.59 7.92 -22.37
C GLU A 188 15.20 8.14 -21.79
N ALA A 189 15.03 9.16 -20.93
CA ALA A 189 13.74 9.55 -20.38
C ALA A 189 12.73 9.91 -21.50
N LEU A 190 13.17 10.64 -22.52
CA LEU A 190 12.36 10.99 -23.69
C LEU A 190 11.81 9.73 -24.38
N ASN A 191 12.62 8.67 -24.55
CA ASN A 191 12.17 7.43 -25.18
C ASN A 191 11.02 6.80 -24.40
N TYR A 192 11.10 6.81 -23.08
CA TYR A 192 10.02 6.29 -22.22
C TYR A 192 8.76 7.16 -22.26
N PHE A 193 8.90 8.48 -22.28
CA PHE A 193 7.75 9.36 -22.38
C PHE A 193 7.11 9.33 -23.76
N PHE A 194 7.88 9.14 -24.86
CA PHE A 194 7.31 8.91 -26.19
C PHE A 194 6.60 7.56 -26.28
N LYS A 195 7.18 6.50 -25.67
CA LYS A 195 6.50 5.19 -25.56
C LYS A 195 5.15 5.36 -24.86
N LEU A 196 5.13 6.12 -23.76
CA LEU A 196 3.90 6.40 -23.02
C LEU A 196 2.87 7.19 -23.84
N ASP A 197 3.29 8.22 -24.58
CA ASP A 197 2.43 9.02 -25.45
C ASP A 197 1.83 8.16 -26.59
N PHE A 198 2.58 7.18 -27.06
CA PHE A 198 2.13 6.23 -28.07
C PHE A 198 1.09 5.23 -27.55
N ILE A 199 1.29 4.72 -26.31
CA ILE A 199 0.37 3.72 -25.71
C ILE A 199 -0.92 4.42 -25.23
N GLU A 200 -0.79 5.56 -24.58
CA GLU A 200 -1.91 6.30 -23.98
C GLU A 200 -2.15 7.60 -24.75
N ASN A 201 -3.15 7.60 -25.61
CA ASN A 201 -3.51 8.78 -26.39
C ASN A 201 -3.87 9.96 -25.46
N ASN A 202 -3.35 11.14 -25.82
CA ASN A 202 -3.58 12.38 -25.06
C ASN A 202 -3.08 12.37 -23.61
N CYS A 203 -1.98 11.67 -23.36
CA CYS A 203 -1.40 11.53 -22.04
C CYS A 203 -0.67 12.80 -21.59
N ILE A 204 -1.34 13.65 -20.81
CA ILE A 204 -0.76 14.89 -20.28
C ILE A 204 0.52 14.62 -19.46
N LYS A 205 0.61 13.46 -18.76
CA LYS A 205 1.81 13.09 -18.01
C LYS A 205 3.01 12.87 -18.94
N ALA A 206 2.79 12.20 -20.07
CA ALA A 206 3.81 11.99 -21.10
C ALA A 206 4.24 13.33 -21.70
N TRP A 207 3.30 14.17 -22.13
CA TRP A 207 3.59 15.47 -22.72
C TRP A 207 4.37 16.39 -21.78
N ARG A 208 4.02 16.38 -20.49
CA ARG A 208 4.78 17.14 -19.48
C ARG A 208 6.21 16.62 -19.35
N GLY A 209 6.40 15.31 -19.36
CA GLY A 209 7.73 14.69 -19.33
C GLY A 209 8.55 14.99 -20.57
N ILE A 210 7.93 14.89 -21.77
CA ILE A 210 8.59 15.24 -23.05
C ILE A 210 8.95 16.72 -23.07
N GLY A 211 8.02 17.59 -22.72
CA GLY A 211 8.25 19.05 -22.70
C GLY A 211 9.41 19.42 -21.78
N TRP A 212 9.42 18.88 -20.56
CA TRP A 212 10.47 19.13 -19.58
C TRP A 212 11.85 18.61 -20.04
N CYS A 213 11.95 17.35 -20.43
CA CYS A 213 13.22 16.76 -20.88
C CYS A 213 13.75 17.48 -22.15
N SER A 214 12.86 17.81 -23.09
CA SER A 214 13.23 18.56 -24.29
C SER A 214 13.74 19.95 -23.95
N PHE A 215 13.10 20.66 -23.02
CA PHE A 215 13.55 22.00 -22.58
C PHE A 215 14.97 21.95 -21.98
N ILE A 216 15.21 21.02 -21.07
CA ILE A 216 16.54 20.87 -20.45
C ILE A 216 17.59 20.44 -21.48
N SER A 217 17.21 19.61 -22.46
CA SER A 217 18.08 19.20 -23.59
C SER A 217 18.21 20.27 -24.69
N GLN A 218 17.76 21.50 -24.46
CA GLN A 218 17.80 22.64 -25.40
C GLN A 218 17.02 22.42 -26.73
N LYS A 219 16.12 21.44 -26.76
CA LYS A 219 15.21 21.18 -27.89
C LYS A 219 13.94 22.05 -27.75
N HIS A 220 14.10 23.36 -27.81
CA HIS A 220 13.06 24.35 -27.45
C HIS A 220 11.80 24.25 -28.31
N GLU A 221 11.94 24.02 -29.63
CA GLU A 221 10.78 23.82 -30.51
C GLU A 221 9.92 22.63 -30.12
N GLN A 222 10.58 21.52 -29.79
CA GLN A 222 9.89 20.32 -29.32
C GLN A 222 9.19 20.55 -27.97
N ALA A 223 9.87 21.23 -27.05
CA ALA A 223 9.29 21.57 -25.74
C ALA A 223 8.03 22.43 -25.90
N MET A 224 8.11 23.48 -26.73
CA MET A 224 6.96 24.37 -27.02
C MET A 224 5.78 23.58 -27.57
N LYS A 225 6.01 22.74 -28.59
CA LYS A 225 4.96 21.93 -29.22
C LYS A 225 4.19 21.08 -28.20
N TYR A 226 4.88 20.47 -27.23
CA TYR A 226 4.22 19.62 -26.23
C TYR A 226 3.55 20.43 -25.12
N TYR A 227 4.07 21.58 -24.75
CA TYR A 227 3.38 22.50 -23.83
C TYR A 227 2.12 23.13 -24.46
N GLU A 228 2.16 23.47 -25.75
CA GLU A 228 0.97 23.94 -26.50
C GLU A 228 -0.14 22.87 -26.49
N LYS A 229 0.17 21.60 -26.76
CA LYS A 229 -0.80 20.50 -26.64
C LYS A 229 -1.45 20.42 -25.25
N ILE A 230 -0.69 20.68 -24.18
CA ILE A 230 -1.22 20.64 -22.80
C ILE A 230 -2.19 21.82 -22.60
N ILE A 231 -1.85 23.01 -23.10
CA ILE A 231 -2.67 24.21 -22.98
C ILE A 231 -3.99 24.04 -23.76
N GLU A 232 -3.92 23.50 -24.98
CA GLU A 232 -5.11 23.21 -25.79
C GLU A 232 -6.09 22.26 -25.11
N GLN A 233 -5.58 21.24 -24.41
CA GLN A 233 -6.44 20.28 -23.68
C GLN A 233 -7.01 20.83 -22.37
N LYS A 234 -6.28 21.70 -21.71
CA LYS A 234 -6.70 22.36 -20.46
C LYS A 234 -6.41 23.84 -20.58
N PRO A 235 -7.28 24.62 -21.29
CA PRO A 235 -7.15 26.06 -21.27
C PRO A 235 -7.17 26.49 -19.80
N LEU A 236 -6.14 27.25 -19.40
CA LEU A 236 -6.10 27.88 -18.09
C LEU A 236 -7.39 28.68 -17.94
N ALA A 237 -8.21 28.33 -16.93
CA ALA A 237 -9.25 29.25 -16.50
C ALA A 237 -8.51 30.44 -15.91
N ILE A 238 -8.44 31.50 -16.72
CA ILE A 238 -8.00 32.81 -16.28
C ILE A 238 -9.28 33.45 -15.72
N ASP A 239 -9.47 33.32 -14.39
CA ASP A 239 -10.43 34.11 -13.64
C ASP A 239 -9.80 35.49 -13.32
#